data_533d834573850b2497409e5b07c0ea05
#
_entry.id   533d834573850b2497409e5b07c0ea05
#
_cell.length_a   1.000
_cell.length_b   1.000
_cell.length_c   1.000
_cell.angle_alpha   90.00
_cell.angle_beta   90.00
_cell.angle_gamma   90.00
#
_symmetry.space_group_name_H-M   'P 1'
#
loop_
_entity.id
_entity.type
_entity.pdbx_description
1 polymer ?
#
loop_
_entity_poly.entity_id
_entity_poly.type
_entity_poly.pdbx_seq_one_letter_code
_entity_poly.pdbx_strand_id
1 'polypeptide(L)'
;HGTIADLYNFKWADPAVSGWGGFENGAWAPQCIERNGKFYLYCPVQGRGIGVLVADSPLGPFTDPLGKPLIGAEYDSIDPSVLIDDDGQAYLYWGNPNLWYVKLNEDMISCAGEITKDKLIRKIENQKDPYHFQEGPWAYKKNGHYYMAYASTCCPEGIGYAMGPGPVGPWEFKGYIMKPNGKSSGNHPGI
;
A
#
# COMPACT_ATOMS: atom_id res chain seq x y z
N HIS A 1 0.11 19.42 -1.82
CA HIS A 1 1.50 19.02 -1.75
C HIS A 1 1.95 19.08 -0.30
N GLY A 2 1.78 17.97 0.47
CA GLY A 2 2.56 17.77 1.67
C GLY A 2 4.02 17.90 1.27
N THR A 3 4.79 18.68 2.01
CA THR A 3 6.21 18.78 1.72
C THR A 3 6.87 17.48 2.16
N ILE A 4 8.01 17.10 1.56
CA ILE A 4 8.86 16.01 2.08
C ILE A 4 9.08 16.16 3.59
N ALA A 5 9.09 17.38 4.10
CA ALA A 5 9.19 17.68 5.53
C ALA A 5 8.09 17.00 6.38
N ASP A 6 6.87 16.83 5.88
CA ASP A 6 5.80 16.18 6.63
C ASP A 6 6.08 14.69 6.89
N LEU A 7 6.82 14.04 6.00
CA LEU A 7 7.23 12.64 6.16
C LEU A 7 8.23 12.45 7.31
N TYR A 8 8.91 13.51 7.74
CA TYR A 8 9.80 13.51 8.89
C TYR A 8 9.08 13.73 10.24
N ASN A 9 7.75 13.91 10.19
CA ASN A 9 6.95 14.11 11.40
C ASN A 9 6.68 12.80 12.18
N PHE A 10 7.13 11.66 11.68
CA PHE A 10 7.09 10.42 12.45
C PHE A 10 8.07 10.46 13.63
N LYS A 11 7.52 10.43 14.83
CA LYS A 11 8.31 10.48 16.08
C LYS A 11 9.21 9.27 16.30
N TRP A 12 8.86 8.12 15.70
CA TRP A 12 9.57 6.84 15.81
C TRP A 12 10.60 6.62 14.69
N ALA A 13 10.57 7.45 13.67
CA ALA A 13 11.45 7.39 12.51
C ALA A 13 12.49 8.50 12.62
N ASP A 14 13.55 8.27 13.42
CA ASP A 14 14.67 9.21 13.47
C ASP A 14 15.36 9.26 12.09
N PRO A 15 15.39 10.41 11.42
CA PRO A 15 16.04 10.57 10.13
C PRO A 15 17.52 10.17 10.15
N ALA A 16 18.22 10.39 11.23
CA ALA A 16 19.64 10.04 11.39
C ALA A 16 19.86 8.53 11.49
N VAL A 17 18.88 7.80 12.04
CA VAL A 17 18.97 6.35 12.26
C VAL A 17 18.19 5.56 11.21
N SER A 18 17.03 6.05 10.81
CA SER A 18 16.19 5.40 9.81
C SER A 18 16.61 5.70 8.39
N GLY A 19 17.50 6.65 8.21
CA GLY A 19 18.01 7.01 6.91
C GLY A 19 17.02 7.70 5.99
N TRP A 20 16.08 8.44 6.52
CA TRP A 20 15.19 9.29 5.73
C TRP A 20 15.90 10.21 4.74
N GLY A 21 17.14 10.57 5.01
CA GLY A 21 17.95 11.45 4.17
C GLY A 21 18.66 10.78 3.01
N GLY A 22 18.69 9.45 2.97
CA GLY A 22 19.34 8.68 1.92
C GLY A 22 18.35 8.09 0.92
N PHE A 23 18.80 7.87 -0.29
CA PHE A 23 18.02 7.23 -1.34
C PHE A 23 17.50 5.83 -0.91
N GLU A 24 18.27 5.15 -0.11
CA GLU A 24 17.96 3.79 0.37
C GLU A 24 16.85 3.78 1.42
N ASN A 25 16.40 4.93 1.86
CA ASN A 25 15.67 5.08 3.10
C ASN A 25 14.40 5.91 2.95
N GLY A 26 13.94 6.01 1.71
CA GLY A 26 12.82 6.85 1.36
C GLY A 26 11.48 6.34 1.88
N ALA A 27 10.54 7.27 1.92
CA ALA A 27 9.14 6.99 1.95
C ALA A 27 8.73 6.52 0.55
N TRP A 28 8.50 5.21 0.40
CA TRP A 28 8.25 4.61 -0.89
C TRP A 28 6.76 4.44 -1.13
N ALA A 29 6.24 5.06 -2.21
CA ALA A 29 4.85 4.96 -2.63
C ALA A 29 3.81 5.23 -1.51
N PRO A 30 3.86 6.36 -0.82
CA PRO A 30 2.84 6.71 0.17
C PRO A 30 1.50 6.97 -0.53
N GLN A 31 0.40 6.67 0.18
CA GLN A 31 -0.94 7.00 -0.28
C GLN A 31 -1.65 7.89 0.72
N CYS A 32 -2.31 8.93 0.20
CA CYS A 32 -3.20 9.80 0.97
C CYS A 32 -4.66 9.51 0.63
N ILE A 33 -5.50 9.39 1.63
CA ILE A 33 -6.95 9.23 1.48
C ILE A 33 -7.70 10.18 2.41
N GLU A 34 -8.84 10.67 1.95
CA GLU A 34 -9.75 11.49 2.75
C GLU A 34 -10.85 10.63 3.40
N ARG A 35 -11.17 10.94 4.65
CA ARG A 35 -12.36 10.43 5.32
C ARG A 35 -12.87 11.45 6.35
N ASN A 36 -14.14 11.82 6.24
CA ASN A 36 -14.82 12.71 7.19
C ASN A 36 -14.11 14.07 7.39
N GLY A 37 -13.56 14.64 6.32
CA GLY A 37 -12.86 15.92 6.34
C GLY A 37 -11.42 15.85 6.86
N LYS A 38 -10.92 14.66 7.16
CA LYS A 38 -9.51 14.44 7.53
C LYS A 38 -8.76 13.68 6.43
N PHE A 39 -7.48 13.96 6.34
CA PHE A 39 -6.57 13.35 5.38
C PHE A 39 -5.59 12.44 6.10
N TYR A 40 -5.50 11.20 5.64
CA TYR A 40 -4.66 10.16 6.21
C TYR A 40 -3.59 9.78 5.19
N LEU A 41 -2.32 10.03 5.54
CA LEU A 41 -1.18 9.71 4.70
C LEU A 41 -0.49 8.48 5.26
N TYR A 42 -0.70 7.33 4.61
CA TYR A 42 0.01 6.09 4.92
C TYR A 42 1.34 6.11 4.22
N CYS A 43 2.40 5.94 4.98
CA CYS A 43 3.75 6.07 4.47
C CYS A 43 4.65 4.97 5.02
N PRO A 44 5.28 4.18 4.15
CA PRO A 44 6.29 3.23 4.60
C PRO A 44 7.57 3.96 4.98
N VAL A 45 8.17 3.52 6.06
CA VAL A 45 9.51 3.89 6.47
C VAL A 45 10.37 2.65 6.37
N GLN A 46 11.26 2.62 5.41
CA GLN A 46 12.02 1.41 5.09
C GLN A 46 12.67 0.78 6.31
N GLY A 47 12.42 -0.53 6.50
CA GLY A 47 12.93 -1.29 7.63
C GLY A 47 12.33 -0.95 8.99
N ARG A 48 11.29 -0.08 9.04
CA ARG A 48 10.61 0.34 10.27
C ARG A 48 9.13 0.03 10.31
N GLY A 49 8.48 -0.05 9.14
CA GLY A 49 7.06 -0.32 9.03
C GLY A 49 6.29 0.75 8.27
N ILE A 50 4.97 0.68 8.30
CA ILE A 50 4.07 1.69 7.72
C ILE A 50 3.51 2.53 8.85
N GLY A 51 3.71 3.84 8.78
CA GLY A 51 3.07 4.82 9.64
C GLY A 51 1.87 5.47 8.99
N VAL A 52 1.10 6.19 9.79
CA VAL A 52 0.00 7.04 9.34
C VAL A 52 0.17 8.44 9.91
N LEU A 53 0.12 9.43 9.05
CA LEU A 53 0.07 10.85 9.42
C LEU A 53 -1.32 11.38 9.15
N VAL A 54 -1.78 12.35 9.94
CA VAL A 54 -3.12 12.92 9.85
C VAL A 54 -3.05 14.43 9.72
N ALA A 55 -3.93 14.99 8.88
CA ALA A 55 -4.09 16.42 8.68
C ALA A 55 -5.56 16.80 8.47
N ASP A 56 -5.88 18.07 8.68
CA ASP A 56 -7.19 18.67 8.35
C ASP A 56 -7.24 19.23 6.91
N SER A 57 -6.15 19.11 6.17
CA SER A 57 -6.01 19.58 4.78
C SER A 57 -5.13 18.61 3.98
N PRO A 58 -5.41 18.43 2.67
CA PRO A 58 -4.55 17.62 1.81
C PRO A 58 -3.15 18.21 1.63
N LEU A 59 -2.98 19.47 1.99
CA LEU A 59 -1.69 20.17 1.95
C LEU A 59 -0.92 20.07 3.28
N GLY A 60 -1.50 19.40 4.28
CA GLY A 60 -0.95 19.33 5.62
C GLY A 60 -1.21 20.59 6.46
N PRO A 61 -0.47 20.84 7.57
CA PRO A 61 0.62 19.98 8.02
C PRO A 61 0.12 18.61 8.53
N PHE A 62 0.82 17.56 8.16
CA PHE A 62 0.54 16.21 8.65
C PHE A 62 1.29 15.93 9.94
N THR A 63 0.63 15.29 10.89
CA THR A 63 1.20 14.95 12.20
C THR A 63 1.06 13.46 12.51
N ASP A 64 2.01 12.90 13.27
CA ASP A 64 1.97 11.50 13.71
C ASP A 64 1.11 11.36 14.98
N PRO A 65 -0.09 10.73 14.89
CA PRO A 65 -0.96 10.57 16.05
C PRO A 65 -0.52 9.40 16.95
N LEU A 66 0.26 8.45 16.44
CA LEU A 66 0.55 7.20 17.13
C LEU A 66 1.91 7.21 17.85
N GLY A 67 2.91 7.90 17.31
CA GLY A 67 4.29 7.83 17.79
C GLY A 67 4.94 6.45 17.62
N LYS A 68 4.36 5.60 16.74
CA LYS A 68 4.84 4.25 16.40
C LYS A 68 4.28 3.82 15.05
N PRO A 69 4.87 2.80 14.39
CA PRO A 69 4.28 2.26 13.18
C PRO A 69 2.87 1.71 13.43
N LEU A 70 1.98 1.87 12.46
CA LEU A 70 0.69 1.20 12.40
C LEU A 70 0.88 -0.28 12.03
N ILE A 71 1.75 -0.55 11.05
CA ILE A 71 2.13 -1.89 10.60
C ILE A 71 3.63 -2.07 10.85
N GLY A 72 4.01 -3.15 11.50
CA GLY A 72 5.40 -3.46 11.79
C GLY A 72 6.21 -3.85 10.55
N ALA A 73 7.53 -3.72 10.62
CA ALA A 73 8.44 -4.02 9.51
C ALA A 73 8.44 -5.50 9.07
N GLU A 74 8.03 -6.40 9.96
CA GLU A 74 7.97 -7.84 9.73
C GLU A 74 6.91 -8.30 8.70
N TYR A 75 6.03 -7.38 8.27
CA TYR A 75 4.93 -7.65 7.35
C TYR A 75 5.19 -7.14 5.93
N ASP A 76 6.43 -7.18 5.43
CA ASP A 76 6.77 -6.68 4.08
C ASP A 76 6.27 -5.24 3.84
N SER A 77 6.47 -4.37 4.80
CA SER A 77 5.78 -3.08 4.99
C SER A 77 6.19 -2.00 3.98
N ILE A 78 5.67 -2.09 2.77
CA ILE A 78 5.90 -1.16 1.65
C ILE A 78 4.60 -1.00 0.83
N ASP A 79 4.49 0.10 0.10
CA ASP A 79 3.44 0.37 -0.89
C ASP A 79 2.01 0.30 -0.32
N PRO A 80 1.68 1.04 0.74
CA PRO A 80 0.34 0.99 1.31
C PRO A 80 -0.70 1.60 0.37
N SER A 81 -1.88 0.98 0.31
CA SER A 81 -3.07 1.58 -0.29
C SER A 81 -4.32 1.27 0.52
N VAL A 82 -5.29 2.18 0.50
CA VAL A 82 -6.54 2.03 1.25
C VAL A 82 -7.74 2.07 0.31
N LEU A 83 -8.65 1.14 0.50
CA LEU A 83 -10.00 1.17 -0.03
C LEU A 83 -10.98 1.43 1.11
N ILE A 84 -11.84 2.43 0.96
CA ILE A 84 -13.04 2.57 1.79
C ILE A 84 -14.20 2.03 0.98
N ASP A 85 -14.84 0.96 1.48
CA ASP A 85 -15.96 0.31 0.80
C ASP A 85 -17.28 1.10 1.01
N ASP A 86 -18.32 0.74 0.26
CA ASP A 86 -19.61 1.42 0.29
C ASP A 86 -20.31 1.37 1.67
N ASP A 87 -19.98 0.36 2.48
CA ASP A 87 -20.45 0.24 3.86
C ASP A 87 -19.64 1.09 4.88
N GLY A 88 -18.62 1.81 4.39
CA GLY A 88 -17.71 2.61 5.20
C GLY A 88 -16.56 1.83 5.83
N GLN A 89 -16.47 0.51 5.66
CA GLN A 89 -15.34 -0.25 6.14
C GLN A 89 -14.09 0.07 5.31
N ALA A 90 -13.02 0.49 5.97
CA ALA A 90 -11.74 0.71 5.34
C ALA A 90 -10.84 -0.52 5.43
N TYR A 91 -10.09 -0.76 4.35
CA TYR A 91 -9.13 -1.85 4.23
C TYR A 91 -7.78 -1.28 3.79
N LEU A 92 -6.73 -1.59 4.53
CA LEU A 92 -5.35 -1.27 4.18
C LEU A 92 -4.71 -2.49 3.52
N TYR A 93 -4.09 -2.28 2.35
CA TYR A 93 -3.33 -3.28 1.60
C TYR A 93 -1.90 -2.79 1.44
N TRP A 94 -0.95 -3.72 1.37
CA TRP A 94 0.48 -3.40 1.17
C TRP A 94 1.29 -4.65 0.82
N GLY A 95 2.57 -4.45 0.53
CA GLY A 95 3.58 -5.51 0.58
C GLY A 95 4.38 -5.73 -0.69
N ASN A 96 5.55 -6.33 -0.49
CA ASN A 96 6.46 -6.85 -1.51
C ASN A 96 7.33 -7.93 -0.86
N PRO A 97 7.30 -9.17 -1.29
CA PRO A 97 6.60 -9.73 -2.46
C PRO A 97 5.25 -10.38 -2.11
N ASN A 98 4.77 -10.19 -0.92
CA ASN A 98 3.50 -10.77 -0.47
C ASN A 98 2.48 -9.66 -0.32
N LEU A 99 1.25 -9.93 -0.78
CA LEU A 99 0.13 -9.05 -0.51
C LEU A 99 -0.39 -9.31 0.89
N TRP A 100 -0.45 -8.24 1.68
CA TRP A 100 -1.04 -8.23 3.01
C TRP A 100 -2.24 -7.30 3.05
N TYR A 101 -3.16 -7.56 3.96
CA TYR A 101 -4.26 -6.64 4.24
C TYR A 101 -4.71 -6.71 5.69
N VAL A 102 -5.36 -5.64 6.13
CA VAL A 102 -6.05 -5.57 7.41
C VAL A 102 -7.24 -4.62 7.29
N LYS A 103 -8.30 -4.87 8.06
CA LYS A 103 -9.34 -3.87 8.27
C LYS A 103 -8.81 -2.76 9.15
N LEU A 104 -9.20 -1.53 8.84
CA LEU A 104 -8.97 -0.40 9.73
C LEU A 104 -10.23 -0.15 10.56
N ASN A 105 -10.03 0.33 11.79
CA ASN A 105 -11.12 0.91 12.57
C ASN A 105 -11.58 2.22 11.94
N GLU A 106 -12.69 2.74 12.40
CA GLU A 106 -13.28 3.99 11.89
C GLU A 106 -12.33 5.19 12.05
N ASP A 107 -11.44 5.15 13.03
CA ASP A 107 -10.42 6.16 13.27
C ASP A 107 -9.33 6.24 12.20
N MET A 108 -9.23 5.25 11.32
CA MET A 108 -8.24 5.14 10.25
C MET A 108 -6.78 5.02 10.71
N ILE A 109 -6.53 4.97 12.02
CA ILE A 109 -5.20 4.94 12.62
C ILE A 109 -4.96 3.72 13.51
N SER A 110 -5.90 2.78 13.50
CA SER A 110 -5.79 1.50 14.22
C SER A 110 -6.37 0.35 13.39
N CYS A 111 -5.83 -0.86 13.63
CA CYS A 111 -6.25 -2.07 12.93
C CYS A 111 -7.44 -2.72 13.64
N ALA A 112 -8.40 -3.24 12.85
CA ALA A 112 -9.56 -4.00 13.30
C ALA A 112 -9.37 -5.48 12.93
N GLY A 113 -8.83 -6.25 13.85
CA GLY A 113 -8.59 -7.69 13.66
C GLY A 113 -7.15 -8.02 13.27
N GLU A 114 -6.98 -9.21 12.69
CA GLU A 114 -5.66 -9.75 12.38
C GLU A 114 -5.14 -9.27 11.01
N ILE A 115 -3.84 -9.02 10.96
CA ILE A 115 -3.13 -8.81 9.70
C ILE A 115 -3.11 -10.14 8.94
N THR A 116 -3.63 -10.12 7.72
CA THR A 116 -3.79 -11.31 6.91
C THR A 116 -2.89 -11.26 5.69
N LYS A 117 -2.16 -12.34 5.46
CA LYS A 117 -1.43 -12.55 4.21
C LYS A 117 -2.41 -13.09 3.17
N ASP A 118 -2.56 -12.37 2.08
CA ASP A 118 -3.40 -12.82 0.98
C ASP A 118 -2.75 -13.97 0.23
N LYS A 119 -3.59 -14.82 -0.32
CA LYS A 119 -3.18 -15.91 -1.18
C LYS A 119 -3.15 -15.51 -2.67
N LEU A 120 -3.26 -14.23 -2.96
CA LEU A 120 -3.10 -13.71 -4.32
C LEU A 120 -1.68 -14.03 -4.78
N ILE A 121 -1.63 -14.85 -5.70
CA ILE A 121 -0.65 -15.88 -5.93
C ILE A 121 0.70 -15.33 -6.32
N ARG A 122 1.65 -15.64 -5.48
CA ARG A 122 3.02 -15.83 -5.89
C ARG A 122 3.26 -17.31 -6.20
N LYS A 123 3.21 -17.72 -7.44
CA LYS A 123 3.82 -18.99 -7.85
C LYS A 123 5.31 -18.78 -8.00
N ILE A 124 6.03 -19.14 -6.99
CA ILE A 124 7.51 -19.06 -6.96
C ILE A 124 8.16 -20.12 -7.87
N GLU A 125 7.45 -21.20 -8.19
CA GLU A 125 8.02 -22.40 -8.79
C GLU A 125 8.36 -22.29 -10.28
N ASN A 126 7.85 -21.27 -10.97
CA ASN A 126 8.19 -21.02 -12.36
C ASN A 126 8.21 -19.52 -12.65
N GLN A 127 9.38 -18.98 -12.93
CA GLN A 127 9.56 -17.61 -13.45
C GLN A 127 8.79 -17.34 -14.77
N LYS A 128 8.01 -18.31 -15.24
CA LYS A 128 7.17 -18.20 -16.42
C LYS A 128 5.72 -17.86 -16.11
N ASP A 129 5.34 -17.76 -14.83
CA ASP A 129 3.98 -17.34 -14.45
C ASP A 129 3.93 -15.80 -14.42
N PRO A 130 3.33 -15.17 -15.43
CA PRO A 130 3.31 -13.72 -15.55
C PRO A 130 2.30 -13.05 -14.60
N TYR A 131 1.64 -13.79 -13.72
CA TYR A 131 0.44 -13.36 -13.00
C TYR A 131 0.68 -12.98 -11.56
N HIS A 132 1.86 -13.28 -11.02
CA HIS A 132 2.10 -13.09 -9.61
C HIS A 132 2.14 -11.61 -9.22
N PHE A 133 1.61 -11.35 -8.06
CA PHE A 133 1.77 -10.11 -7.34
C PHE A 133 3.25 -9.90 -7.02
N GLN A 134 3.76 -8.71 -7.30
CA GLN A 134 5.09 -8.30 -6.88
C GLN A 134 5.02 -7.23 -5.81
N GLU A 135 4.34 -6.12 -6.09
CA GLU A 135 4.24 -4.97 -5.19
C GLU A 135 3.14 -4.00 -5.65
N GLY A 136 3.02 -2.86 -4.96
CA GLY A 136 2.15 -1.76 -5.35
C GLY A 136 0.68 -2.13 -5.46
N PRO A 137 0.05 -2.76 -4.44
CA PRO A 137 -1.37 -3.09 -4.52
C PRO A 137 -2.23 -1.84 -4.55
N TRP A 138 -3.20 -1.81 -5.45
CA TRP A 138 -4.20 -0.74 -5.51
C TRP A 138 -5.58 -1.36 -5.67
N ALA A 139 -6.32 -1.40 -4.56
CA ALA A 139 -7.68 -1.90 -4.55
C ALA A 139 -8.69 -0.79 -4.88
N TYR A 140 -9.68 -1.09 -5.71
CA TYR A 140 -10.78 -0.17 -5.99
C TYR A 140 -12.06 -0.93 -6.32
N LYS A 141 -13.19 -0.24 -6.19
CA LYS A 141 -14.51 -0.75 -6.55
C LYS A 141 -15.09 0.04 -7.69
N LYS A 142 -15.64 -0.64 -8.69
CA LYS A 142 -16.33 -0.01 -9.81
C LYS A 142 -17.49 -0.87 -10.29
N ASN A 143 -18.66 -0.27 -10.42
CA ASN A 143 -19.87 -0.95 -10.90
C ASN A 143 -20.19 -2.24 -10.12
N GLY A 144 -19.99 -2.23 -8.81
CA GLY A 144 -20.24 -3.37 -7.92
C GLY A 144 -19.17 -4.48 -7.95
N HIS A 145 -18.09 -4.31 -8.71
CA HIS A 145 -16.98 -5.24 -8.79
C HIS A 145 -15.75 -4.71 -8.09
N TYR A 146 -15.01 -5.60 -7.44
CA TYR A 146 -13.75 -5.27 -6.80
C TYR A 146 -12.58 -5.63 -7.70
N TYR A 147 -11.63 -4.74 -7.76
CA TYR A 147 -10.42 -4.84 -8.56
C TYR A 147 -9.20 -4.64 -7.68
N MET A 148 -8.15 -5.39 -7.96
CA MET A 148 -6.82 -5.20 -7.40
C MET A 148 -5.86 -5.03 -8.57
N ALA A 149 -5.38 -3.81 -8.80
CA ALA A 149 -4.28 -3.56 -9.70
C ALA A 149 -2.96 -3.66 -8.93
N TYR A 150 -1.90 -4.13 -9.57
CA TYR A 150 -0.61 -4.35 -8.90
C TYR A 150 0.54 -4.42 -9.90
N ALA A 151 1.75 -4.13 -9.44
CA ALA A 151 2.95 -4.46 -10.17
C ALA A 151 3.10 -5.98 -10.22
N SER A 152 3.17 -6.51 -11.43
CA SER A 152 3.21 -7.95 -11.70
C SER A 152 4.55 -8.33 -12.29
N THR A 153 5.12 -9.40 -11.80
CA THR A 153 6.47 -9.88 -12.13
C THR A 153 7.57 -8.91 -11.72
N CYS A 154 8.77 -9.35 -11.66
CA CYS A 154 9.96 -8.50 -11.58
C CYS A 154 11.16 -9.27 -12.14
N CYS A 155 12.06 -8.69 -12.79
CA CYS A 155 12.09 -7.45 -13.52
C CYS A 155 12.37 -7.80 -14.98
N PRO A 156 11.67 -7.27 -15.91
CA PRO A 156 10.85 -6.08 -15.93
C PRO A 156 9.42 -6.31 -15.42
N GLU A 157 8.79 -5.24 -14.91
CA GLU A 157 7.44 -5.26 -14.38
C GLU A 157 6.40 -4.85 -15.41
N GLY A 158 5.20 -5.45 -15.25
CA GLY A 158 3.97 -4.98 -15.86
C GLY A 158 2.99 -4.53 -14.79
N ILE A 159 1.82 -4.03 -15.22
CA ILE A 159 0.67 -3.81 -14.35
C ILE A 159 -0.36 -4.88 -14.64
N GLY A 160 -0.51 -5.82 -13.72
CA GLY A 160 -1.57 -6.81 -13.73
C GLY A 160 -2.81 -6.32 -13.00
N TYR A 161 -3.94 -6.99 -13.22
CA TYR A 161 -5.11 -6.80 -12.39
C TYR A 161 -5.82 -8.12 -12.12
N ALA A 162 -6.40 -8.18 -10.95
CA ALA A 162 -7.27 -9.26 -10.51
C ALA A 162 -8.64 -8.72 -10.13
N MET A 163 -9.63 -9.57 -10.12
CA MET A 163 -10.98 -9.27 -9.65
C MET A 163 -11.37 -10.22 -8.54
N GLY A 164 -12.19 -9.73 -7.60
CA GLY A 164 -12.72 -10.53 -6.51
C GLY A 164 -14.19 -10.22 -6.23
N PRO A 165 -14.86 -11.10 -5.46
CA PRO A 165 -16.25 -10.89 -5.05
C PRO A 165 -16.40 -9.86 -3.93
N GLY A 166 -15.31 -9.50 -3.29
CA GLY A 166 -15.28 -8.56 -2.17
C GLY A 166 -13.91 -7.91 -1.98
N PRO A 167 -13.78 -7.01 -1.00
CA PRO A 167 -12.56 -6.23 -0.78
C PRO A 167 -11.35 -7.09 -0.36
N VAL A 168 -11.57 -8.28 0.13
CA VAL A 168 -10.51 -9.21 0.57
C VAL A 168 -10.36 -10.44 -0.34
N GLY A 169 -10.86 -10.36 -1.56
CA GLY A 169 -10.82 -11.46 -2.51
C GLY A 169 -11.84 -12.58 -2.23
N PRO A 170 -11.57 -13.83 -2.62
CA PRO A 170 -10.36 -14.27 -3.30
C PRO A 170 -10.17 -13.58 -4.65
N TRP A 171 -8.92 -13.26 -4.96
CA TRP A 171 -8.57 -12.53 -6.17
C TRP A 171 -8.26 -13.49 -7.31
N GLU A 172 -8.83 -13.24 -8.47
CA GLU A 172 -8.57 -13.99 -9.70
C GLU A 172 -7.92 -13.07 -10.73
N PHE A 173 -6.74 -13.43 -11.21
CA PHE A 173 -6.07 -12.69 -12.28
C PHE A 173 -6.92 -12.63 -13.54
N LYS A 174 -7.06 -11.44 -14.11
CA LYS A 174 -7.88 -11.20 -15.31
C LYS A 174 -7.09 -10.72 -16.52
N GLY A 175 -5.91 -10.18 -16.30
CA GLY A 175 -5.07 -9.72 -17.40
C GLY A 175 -4.08 -8.64 -17.02
N TYR A 176 -3.51 -8.01 -18.03
CA TYR A 176 -2.60 -6.89 -17.90
C TYR A 176 -3.26 -5.59 -18.34
N ILE A 177 -3.14 -4.57 -17.49
CA ILE A 177 -3.37 -3.17 -17.88
C ILE A 177 -2.19 -2.72 -18.74
N MET A 178 -0.97 -3.07 -18.30
CA MET A 178 0.28 -2.80 -19.02
C MET A 178 1.16 -4.04 -19.00
N LYS A 179 1.47 -4.59 -20.17
CA LYS A 179 2.37 -5.74 -20.26
C LYS A 179 3.81 -5.34 -19.95
N PRO A 180 4.61 -6.24 -19.36
CA PRO A 180 6.05 -6.02 -19.25
C PRO A 180 6.67 -5.75 -20.62
N ASN A 181 7.44 -4.67 -20.73
CA ASN A 181 8.06 -4.26 -22.01
C ASN A 181 9.57 -4.53 -22.09
N GLY A 182 10.13 -5.18 -21.09
CA GLY A 182 11.55 -5.51 -21.04
C GLY A 182 12.48 -4.36 -20.63
N LYS A 183 11.94 -3.18 -20.31
CA LYS A 183 12.73 -1.97 -20.07
C LYS A 183 12.38 -1.21 -18.79
N SER A 184 11.24 -1.50 -18.19
CA SER A 184 10.76 -0.79 -17.00
C SER A 184 10.68 -1.68 -15.78
N SER A 185 11.01 -1.12 -14.65
CA SER A 185 10.82 -1.67 -13.30
C SER A 185 10.27 -0.58 -12.40
N GLY A 186 9.67 -0.94 -11.26
CA GLY A 186 9.06 0.01 -10.33
C GLY A 186 7.76 0.63 -10.87
N ASN A 187 7.00 -0.11 -11.67
CA ASN A 187 5.71 0.33 -12.18
C ASN A 187 4.63 0.12 -11.11
N HIS A 188 4.04 1.22 -10.66
CA HIS A 188 2.96 1.18 -9.68
C HIS A 188 1.65 1.67 -10.30
N PRO A 189 0.52 0.97 -10.03
CA PRO A 189 -0.79 1.48 -10.40
C PRO A 189 -1.22 2.61 -9.47
N GLY A 190 -2.06 3.51 -9.99
CA GLY A 190 -2.79 4.51 -9.24
C GLY A 190 -4.06 4.84 -10.05
N ILE A 191 -5.23 4.69 -9.47
CA ILE A 191 -6.53 4.82 -10.15
C ILE A 191 -7.41 5.82 -9.39
#